data_7b758262cf898441594e2a64ff3f5500
#
_entry.id   7b758262cf898441594e2a64ff3f5500
#
_cell.length_a   1.000
_cell.length_b   1.000
_cell.length_c   1.000
_cell.angle_alpha   90.00
_cell.angle_beta   90.00
_cell.angle_gamma   90.00
#
_symmetry.space_group_name_H-M   'P 1'
#
loop_
_entity.id
_entity.type
_entity.pdbx_description
1 polymer ?
#
loop_
_entity_poly.entity_id
_entity_poly.type
_entity_poly.pdbx_seq_one_letter_code
_entity_poly.pdbx_strand_id
1 'polypeptide(L)'
;LADEAFPAFDASLIPPRPPLPDEPAVVIPDMIDTADHSAIREQWRAKRDEFGSHVSHARDQIDQANERIKQRTGRDLVLAILIGLAFGAALLGSLLFIKVLFVPFALAAALLGVYELARALRASGRRIDVVPQLVAAGALVLSGYFADIWLCWIVLFLAVAFVIVWRLIAQMFAQDGRTYGDVLADAVIGGFVQVYVPFLAAIALILLGQEGGQWWVLGFIAIAVAADTGAYAAGLAFGRHPMAPRISPKKTWEGFAGAVVASLTAGVLLAMYLLELPWWGGIVFGAAILLSATLGDLGESMLKRDLGIKDMSSWLPGQDRKST
;
A
#
# COMPACT_ATOMS: atom_id res chain seq x y z
N LEU A 1 54.03 28.15 -20.29
CA LEU A 1 55.13 28.03 -19.33
C LEU A 1 55.25 26.60 -18.92
N ALA A 2 56.07 25.96 -19.63
CA ALA A 2 57.41 25.37 -19.44
C ALA A 2 57.30 23.93 -18.91
N ASP A 3 57.56 23.05 -19.85
CA ASP A 3 58.23 21.74 -19.73
C ASP A 3 59.32 21.78 -18.66
N GLU A 4 59.19 21.04 -17.59
CA GLU A 4 60.30 20.53 -16.81
C GLU A 4 60.31 19.00 -16.98
N ALA A 5 61.17 18.59 -17.93
CA ALA A 5 61.55 17.21 -18.13
C ALA A 5 62.36 16.73 -16.91
N PHE A 6 61.86 15.68 -16.24
CA PHE A 6 62.61 14.97 -15.22
C PHE A 6 63.88 14.37 -15.81
N PRO A 7 65.04 14.52 -15.15
CA PRO A 7 66.30 13.94 -15.64
C PRO A 7 66.17 12.40 -15.64
N ALA A 8 66.72 11.81 -16.71
CA ALA A 8 66.76 10.36 -16.89
C ALA A 8 67.53 9.71 -15.73
N PHE A 9 66.93 8.68 -15.15
CA PHE A 9 67.50 7.89 -14.07
C PHE A 9 68.75 7.13 -14.61
N ASP A 10 69.91 7.44 -14.04
CA ASP A 10 71.16 6.77 -14.37
C ASP A 10 71.32 5.45 -13.62
N ALA A 11 71.05 4.33 -14.31
CA ALA A 11 71.14 2.98 -13.78
C ALA A 11 72.59 2.53 -13.37
N SER A 12 73.59 3.31 -13.72
CA SER A 12 74.96 2.98 -13.38
C SER A 12 75.35 3.26 -11.90
N LEU A 13 74.46 3.96 -11.15
CA LEU A 13 74.69 4.31 -9.74
C LEU A 13 74.21 3.27 -8.77
N ILE A 14 73.71 2.12 -9.22
CA ILE A 14 73.21 1.06 -8.35
C ILE A 14 74.44 0.15 -8.01
N PRO A 15 74.90 0.10 -6.76
CA PRO A 15 75.97 -0.83 -6.39
C PRO A 15 75.50 -2.28 -6.56
N PRO A 16 76.36 -3.21 -6.98
CA PRO A 16 76.01 -4.63 -7.12
C PRO A 16 75.51 -5.17 -5.79
N ARG A 17 74.37 -5.89 -5.84
CA ARG A 17 73.80 -6.54 -4.70
C ARG A 17 74.81 -7.50 -4.08
N PRO A 18 75.03 -7.50 -2.74
CA PRO A 18 75.81 -8.54 -2.09
C PRO A 18 75.15 -9.90 -2.33
N PRO A 19 75.94 -10.99 -2.43
CA PRO A 19 75.42 -12.34 -2.55
C PRO A 19 74.55 -12.64 -1.36
N LEU A 20 73.34 -13.16 -1.63
CA LEU A 20 72.43 -13.64 -0.56
C LEU A 20 73.15 -14.80 0.17
N PRO A 21 73.08 -14.86 1.51
CA PRO A 21 73.51 -16.03 2.27
C PRO A 21 72.73 -17.25 1.77
N ASP A 22 73.41 -18.40 1.65
CA ASP A 22 72.79 -19.68 1.34
C ASP A 22 71.65 -19.95 2.34
N GLU A 23 70.41 -19.66 1.95
CA GLU A 23 69.27 -20.08 2.73
C GLU A 23 69.18 -21.59 2.67
N PRO A 24 69.06 -22.26 3.83
CA PRO A 24 68.75 -23.69 3.87
C PRO A 24 67.50 -23.92 3.08
N ALA A 25 67.54 -24.86 2.14
CA ALA A 25 66.35 -25.27 1.35
C ALA A 25 65.21 -25.51 2.33
N VAL A 26 64.22 -24.58 2.30
CA VAL A 26 62.94 -24.81 2.97
C VAL A 26 62.27 -25.94 2.21
N VAL A 27 62.37 -27.12 2.76
CA VAL A 27 61.57 -28.28 2.38
C VAL A 27 60.11 -27.91 2.67
N ILE A 28 59.44 -27.37 1.66
CA ILE A 28 57.96 -27.21 1.70
C ILE A 28 57.44 -28.64 1.76
N PRO A 29 56.79 -29.05 2.85
CA PRO A 29 56.15 -30.35 2.83
C PRO A 29 55.09 -30.32 1.73
N ASP A 30 55.15 -31.23 0.78
CA ASP A 30 54.15 -31.55 -0.21
C ASP A 30 52.89 -32.14 0.48
N MET A 31 52.36 -31.44 1.47
CA MET A 31 51.18 -31.80 2.26
C MET A 31 50.10 -30.70 2.16
N ILE A 32 49.76 -30.29 0.95
CA ILE A 32 48.40 -29.84 0.73
C ILE A 32 47.73 -30.97 0.01
N ASP A 33 47.15 -31.84 0.83
CA ASP A 33 46.43 -33.03 0.41
C ASP A 33 45.35 -32.64 -0.63
N THR A 34 45.58 -33.01 -1.88
CA THR A 34 44.64 -32.81 -2.97
C THR A 34 43.29 -33.54 -2.73
N ALA A 35 43.29 -34.44 -1.78
CA ALA A 35 42.11 -35.16 -1.29
C ALA A 35 41.13 -34.23 -0.52
N ASP A 36 41.67 -33.23 0.23
CA ASP A 36 40.82 -32.35 1.04
C ASP A 36 40.03 -31.35 0.14
N HIS A 37 40.64 -30.90 -0.96
CA HIS A 37 39.97 -30.04 -1.93
C HIS A 37 38.90 -30.76 -2.75
N SER A 38 38.99 -32.07 -2.93
CA SER A 38 37.95 -32.83 -3.62
C SER A 38 36.76 -33.09 -2.70
N ALA A 39 36.99 -33.40 -1.43
CA ALA A 39 35.96 -33.59 -0.42
C ALA A 39 35.18 -32.29 -0.15
N ILE A 40 35.86 -31.15 -0.07
CA ILE A 40 35.23 -29.84 0.08
C ILE A 40 34.38 -29.49 -1.17
N ARG A 41 34.87 -29.76 -2.36
CA ARG A 41 34.10 -29.54 -3.60
C ARG A 41 32.86 -30.45 -3.71
N GLU A 42 32.96 -31.69 -3.27
CA GLU A 42 31.82 -32.62 -3.20
C GLU A 42 30.78 -32.18 -2.18
N GLN A 43 31.21 -31.71 -1.01
CA GLN A 43 30.28 -31.14 -0.02
C GLN A 43 29.56 -29.87 -0.53
N TRP A 44 30.26 -29.00 -1.25
CA TRP A 44 29.66 -27.81 -1.87
C TRP A 44 28.70 -28.17 -3.00
N ARG A 45 29.01 -29.20 -3.80
CA ARG A 45 28.10 -29.71 -4.82
C ARG A 45 26.85 -30.34 -4.18
N ALA A 46 27.02 -31.21 -3.19
CA ALA A 46 25.91 -31.81 -2.47
C ALA A 46 24.97 -30.77 -1.83
N LYS A 47 25.53 -29.75 -1.15
CA LYS A 47 24.74 -28.63 -0.61
C LYS A 47 24.04 -27.80 -1.69
N ARG A 48 24.67 -27.60 -2.82
CA ARG A 48 24.08 -26.89 -3.96
C ARG A 48 22.93 -27.67 -4.56
N ASP A 49 23.09 -28.98 -4.71
CA ASP A 49 22.07 -29.87 -5.27
C ASP A 49 20.89 -30.03 -4.28
N GLU A 50 21.17 -30.13 -2.98
CA GLU A 50 20.16 -30.10 -1.92
C GLU A 50 19.39 -28.78 -1.90
N PHE A 51 20.09 -27.65 -1.98
CA PHE A 51 19.44 -26.34 -2.10
C PHE A 51 18.64 -26.20 -3.40
N GLY A 52 19.18 -26.71 -4.53
CA GLY A 52 18.49 -26.77 -5.81
C GLY A 52 17.20 -27.60 -5.75
N SER A 53 17.23 -28.75 -5.06
CA SER A 53 16.04 -29.58 -4.87
C SER A 53 14.98 -28.93 -3.97
N HIS A 54 15.38 -28.24 -2.91
CA HIS A 54 14.44 -27.46 -2.07
C HIS A 54 13.78 -26.33 -2.83
N VAL A 55 14.56 -25.62 -3.67
CA VAL A 55 14.03 -24.53 -4.51
C VAL A 55 13.08 -25.06 -5.57
N SER A 56 13.40 -26.20 -6.21
CA SER A 56 12.50 -26.81 -7.21
C SER A 56 11.21 -27.31 -6.57
N HIS A 57 11.28 -27.98 -5.42
CA HIS A 57 10.07 -28.39 -4.69
C HIS A 57 9.20 -27.22 -4.25
N ALA A 58 9.81 -26.13 -3.75
CA ALA A 58 9.06 -24.91 -3.40
C ALA A 58 8.40 -24.30 -4.64
N ARG A 59 9.10 -24.28 -5.78
CA ARG A 59 8.56 -23.78 -7.05
C ARG A 59 7.38 -24.62 -7.52
N ASP A 60 7.52 -25.95 -7.51
CA ASP A 60 6.45 -26.85 -7.91
C ASP A 60 5.20 -26.72 -7.02
N GLN A 61 5.38 -26.49 -5.71
CA GLN A 61 4.27 -26.21 -4.80
C GLN A 61 3.57 -24.89 -5.12
N ILE A 62 4.35 -23.84 -5.42
CA ILE A 62 3.81 -22.53 -5.81
C ILE A 62 3.07 -22.64 -7.13
N ASP A 63 3.62 -23.34 -8.13
CA ASP A 63 3.01 -23.52 -9.43
C ASP A 63 1.69 -24.33 -9.33
N GLN A 64 1.67 -25.41 -8.53
CA GLN A 64 0.45 -26.18 -8.26
C GLN A 64 -0.61 -25.35 -7.52
N ALA A 65 -0.19 -24.54 -6.54
CA ALA A 65 -1.11 -23.64 -5.82
C ALA A 65 -1.66 -22.57 -6.77
N ASN A 66 -0.80 -22.01 -7.62
CA ASN A 66 -1.18 -21.01 -8.61
C ASN A 66 -2.17 -21.58 -9.64
N GLU A 67 -1.93 -22.81 -10.14
CA GLU A 67 -2.86 -23.48 -11.06
C GLU A 67 -4.23 -23.74 -10.42
N ARG A 68 -4.28 -24.23 -9.17
CA ARG A 68 -5.53 -24.42 -8.43
C ARG A 68 -6.31 -23.11 -8.24
N ILE A 69 -5.60 -22.03 -7.93
CA ILE A 69 -6.21 -20.70 -7.76
C ILE A 69 -6.65 -20.15 -9.12
N LYS A 70 -5.83 -20.32 -10.17
CA LYS A 70 -6.16 -19.90 -11.54
C LYS A 70 -7.41 -20.60 -12.07
N GLN A 71 -7.56 -21.91 -11.80
CA GLN A 71 -8.76 -22.67 -12.15
C GLN A 71 -10.01 -22.20 -11.39
N ARG A 72 -9.86 -21.73 -10.14
CA ARG A 72 -10.98 -21.25 -9.31
C ARG A 72 -11.33 -19.78 -9.53
N THR A 73 -10.35 -18.94 -9.81
CA THR A 73 -10.50 -17.48 -9.86
C THR A 73 -10.23 -16.89 -11.24
N GLY A 74 -9.66 -17.67 -12.18
CA GLY A 74 -9.24 -17.19 -13.50
C GLY A 74 -8.01 -16.26 -13.46
N ARG A 75 -7.32 -16.12 -12.32
CA ARG A 75 -6.19 -15.20 -12.11
C ARG A 75 -4.92 -15.91 -11.74
N ASP A 76 -3.81 -15.38 -12.23
CA ASP A 76 -2.47 -15.80 -11.87
C ASP A 76 -2.06 -15.17 -10.54
N LEU A 77 -1.93 -16.02 -9.49
CA LEU A 77 -1.60 -15.56 -8.14
C LEU A 77 -0.21 -14.91 -8.07
N VAL A 78 0.77 -15.54 -8.73
CA VAL A 78 2.17 -15.06 -8.71
C VAL A 78 2.25 -13.68 -9.37
N LEU A 79 1.61 -13.51 -10.52
CA LEU A 79 1.56 -12.23 -11.21
C LEU A 79 0.84 -11.16 -10.38
N ALA A 80 -0.26 -11.51 -9.71
CA ALA A 80 -0.98 -10.59 -8.84
C ALA A 80 -0.12 -10.13 -7.65
N ILE A 81 0.64 -11.05 -7.02
CA ILE A 81 1.56 -10.72 -5.92
C ILE A 81 2.69 -9.82 -6.43
N LEU A 82 3.29 -10.13 -7.57
CA LEU A 82 4.37 -9.32 -8.15
C LEU A 82 3.92 -7.91 -8.50
N ILE A 83 2.73 -7.78 -9.13
CA ILE A 83 2.14 -6.47 -9.43
C ILE A 83 1.84 -5.70 -8.14
N GLY A 84 1.25 -6.36 -7.14
CA GLY A 84 0.96 -5.75 -5.84
C GLY A 84 2.23 -5.29 -5.12
N LEU A 85 3.29 -6.10 -5.13
CA LEU A 85 4.58 -5.77 -4.55
C LEU A 85 5.27 -4.61 -5.29
N ALA A 86 5.27 -4.63 -6.63
CA ALA A 86 5.82 -3.56 -7.45
C ALA A 86 5.08 -2.24 -7.23
N PHE A 87 3.73 -2.28 -7.20
CA PHE A 87 2.91 -1.12 -6.92
C PHE A 87 3.12 -0.59 -5.49
N GLY A 88 3.16 -1.49 -4.50
CA GLY A 88 3.44 -1.13 -3.10
C GLY A 88 4.84 -0.53 -2.94
N ALA A 89 5.86 -1.09 -3.59
CA ALA A 89 7.22 -0.55 -3.58
C ALA A 89 7.29 0.83 -4.26
N ALA A 90 6.59 1.03 -5.39
CA ALA A 90 6.52 2.32 -6.06
C ALA A 90 5.81 3.38 -5.19
N LEU A 91 4.72 3.01 -4.52
CA LEU A 91 3.99 3.87 -3.60
C LEU A 91 4.86 4.26 -2.40
N LEU A 92 5.49 3.29 -1.74
CA LEU A 92 6.38 3.55 -0.60
C LEU A 92 7.62 4.36 -1.05
N GLY A 93 8.20 4.04 -2.19
CA GLY A 93 9.31 4.78 -2.76
C GLY A 93 8.94 6.23 -3.06
N SER A 94 7.76 6.47 -3.65
CA SER A 94 7.28 7.84 -3.89
C SER A 94 7.08 8.61 -2.58
N LEU A 95 6.50 7.97 -1.57
CA LEU A 95 6.25 8.58 -0.26
C LEU A 95 7.55 8.97 0.45
N LEU A 96 8.56 8.09 0.42
CA LEU A 96 9.80 8.28 1.20
C LEU A 96 10.82 9.18 0.50
N PHE A 97 10.94 9.09 -0.83
CA PHE A 97 12.00 9.79 -1.58
C PHE A 97 11.52 11.08 -2.25
N ILE A 98 10.32 11.06 -2.86
CA ILE A 98 9.82 12.20 -3.64
C ILE A 98 8.32 12.37 -3.36
N LYS A 99 7.97 13.14 -2.32
CA LYS A 99 6.58 13.38 -1.87
C LYS A 99 5.61 13.75 -3.02
N VAL A 100 6.06 14.54 -3.99
CA VAL A 100 5.23 14.96 -5.14
C VAL A 100 4.78 13.76 -5.97
N LEU A 101 5.59 12.70 -6.08
CA LEU A 101 5.20 11.48 -6.82
C LEU A 101 4.11 10.67 -6.12
N PHE A 102 3.89 10.90 -4.82
CA PHE A 102 2.77 10.28 -4.10
C PHE A 102 1.42 10.91 -4.47
N VAL A 103 1.40 12.19 -4.87
CA VAL A 103 0.16 12.90 -5.23
C VAL A 103 -0.62 12.24 -6.36
N PRO A 104 -0.01 11.82 -7.50
CA PRO A 104 -0.70 11.05 -8.53
C PRO A 104 -1.32 9.74 -8.04
N PHE A 105 -0.65 9.03 -7.10
CA PHE A 105 -1.22 7.81 -6.51
C PHE A 105 -2.46 8.11 -5.67
N ALA A 106 -2.38 9.12 -4.79
CA ALA A 106 -3.51 9.54 -3.97
C ALA A 106 -4.67 10.07 -4.84
N LEU A 107 -4.37 10.84 -5.87
CA LEU A 107 -5.35 11.34 -6.82
C LEU A 107 -6.04 10.18 -7.57
N ALA A 108 -5.27 9.25 -8.11
CA ALA A 108 -5.81 8.09 -8.82
C ALA A 108 -6.70 7.24 -7.90
N ALA A 109 -6.26 6.97 -6.67
CA ALA A 109 -7.03 6.22 -5.68
C ALA A 109 -8.35 6.94 -5.33
N ALA A 110 -8.30 8.25 -5.09
CA ALA A 110 -9.49 9.04 -4.77
C ALA A 110 -10.48 9.10 -5.94
N LEU A 111 -10.00 9.32 -7.18
CA LEU A 111 -10.85 9.35 -8.37
C LEU A 111 -11.49 7.99 -8.64
N LEU A 112 -10.74 6.89 -8.49
CA LEU A 112 -11.28 5.54 -8.59
C LEU A 112 -12.32 5.27 -7.52
N GLY A 113 -12.06 5.64 -6.26
CA GLY A 113 -13.01 5.50 -5.16
C GLY A 113 -14.30 6.29 -5.38
N VAL A 114 -14.19 7.53 -5.86
CA VAL A 114 -15.37 8.34 -6.23
C VAL A 114 -16.14 7.71 -7.38
N TYR A 115 -15.43 7.21 -8.41
CA TYR A 115 -16.07 6.55 -9.55
C TYR A 115 -16.83 5.29 -9.11
N GLU A 116 -16.20 4.42 -8.32
CA GLU A 116 -16.83 3.19 -7.82
C GLU A 116 -18.03 3.48 -6.92
N LEU A 117 -17.90 4.45 -5.99
CA LEU A 117 -18.99 4.86 -5.11
C LEU A 117 -20.17 5.48 -5.91
N ALA A 118 -19.88 6.37 -6.86
CA ALA A 118 -20.90 6.96 -7.72
C ALA A 118 -21.61 5.89 -8.57
N ARG A 119 -20.87 4.90 -9.07
CA ARG A 119 -21.43 3.77 -9.80
C ARG A 119 -22.34 2.90 -8.93
N ALA A 120 -21.90 2.59 -7.70
CA ALA A 120 -22.69 1.83 -6.74
C ALA A 120 -23.99 2.54 -6.37
N LEU A 121 -23.91 3.84 -6.13
CA LEU A 121 -25.09 4.70 -5.85
C LEU A 121 -26.05 4.76 -7.06
N ARG A 122 -25.54 4.78 -8.28
CA ARG A 122 -26.37 4.71 -9.50
C ARG A 122 -27.08 3.36 -9.62
N ALA A 123 -26.39 2.26 -9.32
CA ALA A 123 -26.98 0.92 -9.33
C ALA A 123 -28.11 0.77 -8.31
N SER A 124 -28.07 1.49 -7.18
CA SER A 124 -29.17 1.53 -6.19
C SER A 124 -30.31 2.51 -6.53
N GLY A 125 -30.33 3.05 -7.75
CA GLY A 125 -31.38 3.95 -8.21
C GLY A 125 -31.17 5.44 -7.92
N ARG A 126 -30.02 5.82 -7.33
CA ARG A 126 -29.64 7.23 -7.14
C ARG A 126 -29.10 7.82 -8.44
N ARG A 127 -29.34 9.10 -8.67
CA ARG A 127 -28.83 9.80 -9.85
C ARG A 127 -27.63 10.65 -9.47
N ILE A 128 -26.45 10.11 -9.70
CA ILE A 128 -25.16 10.76 -9.43
C ILE A 128 -24.44 11.00 -10.75
N ASP A 129 -24.14 12.25 -11.07
CA ASP A 129 -23.43 12.63 -12.29
C ASP A 129 -21.92 12.44 -12.07
N VAL A 130 -21.33 11.43 -12.71
CA VAL A 130 -19.95 10.99 -12.44
C VAL A 130 -18.92 12.08 -12.83
N VAL A 131 -19.10 12.75 -13.96
CA VAL A 131 -18.14 13.74 -14.46
C VAL A 131 -17.96 14.92 -13.49
N PRO A 132 -19.03 15.60 -13.03
CA PRO A 132 -18.89 16.64 -12.01
C PRO A 132 -18.28 16.16 -10.70
N GLN A 133 -18.60 14.93 -10.28
CA GLN A 133 -18.01 14.31 -9.09
C GLN A 133 -16.50 14.16 -9.24
N LEU A 134 -16.01 13.67 -10.37
CA LEU A 134 -14.57 13.48 -10.61
C LEU A 134 -13.82 14.81 -10.74
N VAL A 135 -14.43 15.82 -11.39
CA VAL A 135 -13.82 17.15 -11.50
C VAL A 135 -13.68 17.80 -10.13
N ALA A 136 -14.76 17.79 -9.33
CA ALA A 136 -14.73 18.33 -7.98
C ALA A 136 -13.72 17.59 -7.08
N ALA A 137 -13.71 16.25 -7.16
CA ALA A 137 -12.78 15.41 -6.43
C ALA A 137 -11.31 15.70 -6.80
N GLY A 138 -11.02 15.83 -8.09
CA GLY A 138 -9.67 16.16 -8.57
C GLY A 138 -9.18 17.51 -8.03
N ALA A 139 -10.03 18.54 -8.12
CA ALA A 139 -9.71 19.86 -7.58
C ALA A 139 -9.45 19.81 -6.06
N LEU A 140 -10.30 19.09 -5.32
CA LEU A 140 -10.19 18.98 -3.87
C LEU A 140 -8.94 18.23 -3.43
N VAL A 141 -8.63 17.08 -4.07
CA VAL A 141 -7.43 16.30 -3.75
C VAL A 141 -6.16 17.09 -4.05
N LEU A 142 -6.10 17.76 -5.20
CA LEU A 142 -4.94 18.58 -5.57
C LEU A 142 -4.77 19.76 -4.61
N SER A 143 -5.85 20.40 -4.17
CA SER A 143 -5.77 21.49 -3.17
C SER A 143 -5.14 21.01 -1.86
N GLY A 144 -5.30 19.76 -1.48
CA GLY A 144 -4.70 19.19 -0.27
C GLY A 144 -3.17 19.21 -0.25
N TYR A 145 -2.52 19.15 -1.41
CA TYR A 145 -1.05 19.20 -1.47
C TYR A 145 -0.50 20.57 -1.84
N PHE A 146 -1.17 21.29 -2.76
CA PHE A 146 -0.65 22.55 -3.30
C PHE A 146 -1.18 23.82 -2.60
N ALA A 147 -2.11 23.65 -1.66
CA ALA A 147 -2.73 24.75 -0.95
C ALA A 147 -2.61 24.57 0.57
N ASP A 148 -2.92 25.62 1.31
CA ASP A 148 -3.02 25.56 2.76
C ASP A 148 -4.37 24.94 3.21
N ILE A 149 -4.48 24.63 4.50
CA ILE A 149 -5.67 24.00 5.06
C ILE A 149 -6.92 24.89 4.89
N TRP A 150 -6.80 26.20 4.93
CA TRP A 150 -7.92 27.12 4.78
C TRP A 150 -8.46 27.09 3.36
N LEU A 151 -7.57 27.09 2.37
CA LEU A 151 -7.98 27.01 0.97
C LEU A 151 -8.59 25.63 0.67
N CYS A 152 -8.09 24.56 1.28
CA CYS A 152 -8.69 23.22 1.15
C CYS A 152 -10.14 23.20 1.66
N TRP A 153 -10.45 23.85 2.79
CA TRP A 153 -11.82 24.03 3.27
C TRP A 153 -12.70 24.80 2.27
N ILE A 154 -12.18 25.89 1.71
CA ILE A 154 -12.91 26.67 0.70
C ILE A 154 -13.20 25.80 -0.52
N VAL A 155 -12.20 25.05 -1.00
CA VAL A 155 -12.38 24.13 -2.15
C VAL A 155 -13.39 23.03 -1.83
N LEU A 156 -13.42 22.50 -0.59
CA LEU A 156 -14.44 21.53 -0.18
C LEU A 156 -15.85 22.12 -0.30
N PHE A 157 -16.07 23.30 0.26
CA PHE A 157 -17.40 23.95 0.16
C PHE A 157 -17.78 24.23 -1.29
N LEU A 158 -16.84 24.69 -2.11
CA LEU A 158 -17.07 24.92 -3.55
C LEU A 158 -17.34 23.61 -4.29
N ALA A 159 -16.61 22.53 -3.99
CA ALA A 159 -16.82 21.22 -4.60
C ALA A 159 -18.20 20.66 -4.26
N VAL A 160 -18.62 20.73 -3.00
CA VAL A 160 -19.95 20.29 -2.56
C VAL A 160 -21.03 21.16 -3.22
N ALA A 161 -20.88 22.49 -3.17
CA ALA A 161 -21.82 23.41 -3.81
C ALA A 161 -21.91 23.16 -5.33
N PHE A 162 -20.77 22.98 -5.99
CA PHE A 162 -20.72 22.70 -7.43
C PHE A 162 -21.49 21.41 -7.80
N VAL A 163 -21.28 20.33 -7.06
CA VAL A 163 -21.97 19.07 -7.31
C VAL A 163 -23.48 19.18 -7.06
N ILE A 164 -23.88 19.88 -5.98
CA ILE A 164 -25.30 20.11 -5.66
C ILE A 164 -25.96 20.96 -6.75
N VAL A 165 -25.37 22.10 -7.09
CA VAL A 165 -25.89 23.01 -8.14
C VAL A 165 -25.96 22.30 -9.49
N TRP A 166 -24.93 21.56 -9.86
CA TRP A 166 -24.93 20.74 -11.07
C TRP A 166 -26.12 19.78 -11.09
N ARG A 167 -26.34 19.06 -9.99
CA ARG A 167 -27.48 18.12 -9.91
C ARG A 167 -28.82 18.81 -10.05
N LEU A 168 -29.00 19.97 -9.45
CA LEU A 168 -30.21 20.77 -9.56
C LEU A 168 -30.44 21.26 -11.02
N ILE A 169 -29.38 21.79 -11.64
CA ILE A 169 -29.46 22.24 -13.05
C ILE A 169 -29.73 21.03 -13.96
N ALA A 170 -29.06 19.91 -13.80
CA ALA A 170 -29.29 18.70 -14.57
C ALA A 170 -30.74 18.20 -14.44
N GLN A 171 -31.36 18.38 -13.26
CA GLN A 171 -32.76 18.03 -13.05
C GLN A 171 -33.73 18.93 -13.81
N MET A 172 -33.40 20.21 -14.01
CA MET A 172 -34.27 21.13 -14.80
C MET A 172 -34.42 20.68 -16.24
N PHE A 173 -33.42 19.97 -16.78
CA PHE A 173 -33.46 19.44 -18.17
C PHE A 173 -33.91 17.98 -18.23
N ALA A 174 -34.01 17.30 -17.06
CA ALA A 174 -34.42 15.91 -17.01
C ALA A 174 -35.93 15.78 -16.92
N GLN A 175 -36.52 14.91 -17.78
CA GLN A 175 -37.93 14.56 -17.77
C GLN A 175 -38.12 13.14 -17.22
N ASP A 176 -37.57 12.88 -16.01
CA ASP A 176 -37.51 11.53 -15.45
C ASP A 176 -38.56 11.25 -14.34
N GLY A 177 -39.49 12.21 -14.11
CA GLY A 177 -40.59 12.04 -13.15
C GLY A 177 -40.16 11.94 -11.68
N ARG A 178 -38.90 12.30 -11.32
CA ARG A 178 -38.41 12.29 -9.95
C ARG A 178 -39.12 13.34 -9.10
N THR A 179 -39.39 12.93 -7.85
CA THR A 179 -39.94 13.84 -6.84
C THR A 179 -38.88 14.82 -6.33
N TYR A 180 -39.33 15.94 -5.74
CA TYR A 180 -38.38 16.87 -5.07
C TYR A 180 -37.56 16.21 -3.98
N GLY A 181 -38.14 15.22 -3.24
CA GLY A 181 -37.45 14.45 -2.23
C GLY A 181 -36.31 13.59 -2.79
N ASP A 182 -36.54 12.99 -3.98
CA ASP A 182 -35.50 12.19 -4.65
C ASP A 182 -34.32 13.07 -5.10
N VAL A 183 -34.66 14.24 -5.67
CA VAL A 183 -33.62 15.19 -6.13
C VAL A 183 -32.79 15.73 -4.96
N LEU A 184 -33.44 16.06 -3.85
CA LEU A 184 -32.76 16.51 -2.65
C LEU A 184 -31.85 15.39 -2.09
N ALA A 185 -32.34 14.16 -2.04
CA ALA A 185 -31.54 13.02 -1.59
C ALA A 185 -30.35 12.76 -2.51
N ASP A 186 -30.51 12.84 -3.84
CA ASP A 186 -29.40 12.70 -4.80
C ASP A 186 -28.36 13.82 -4.63
N ALA A 187 -28.79 15.07 -4.38
CA ALA A 187 -27.90 16.20 -4.14
C ALA A 187 -27.11 16.07 -2.85
N VAL A 188 -27.77 15.69 -1.75
CA VAL A 188 -27.11 15.47 -0.44
C VAL A 188 -26.12 14.33 -0.51
N ILE A 189 -26.50 13.21 -1.13
CA ILE A 189 -25.61 12.05 -1.31
C ILE A 189 -24.43 12.43 -2.22
N GLY A 190 -24.65 13.20 -3.30
CA GLY A 190 -23.58 13.72 -4.15
C GLY A 190 -22.58 14.59 -3.38
N GLY A 191 -23.06 15.46 -2.49
CA GLY A 191 -22.22 16.23 -1.58
C GLY A 191 -21.46 15.35 -0.58
N PHE A 192 -22.12 14.34 -0.02
CA PHE A 192 -21.48 13.36 0.88
C PHE A 192 -20.30 12.63 0.21
N VAL A 193 -20.41 12.27 -1.06
CA VAL A 193 -19.32 11.63 -1.82
C VAL A 193 -18.04 12.49 -1.78
N GLN A 194 -18.17 13.83 -1.89
CA GLN A 194 -17.02 14.75 -1.85
C GLN A 194 -16.35 14.82 -0.48
N VAL A 195 -17.14 14.70 0.58
CA VAL A 195 -16.62 14.68 1.96
C VAL A 195 -15.98 13.32 2.28
N TYR A 196 -16.60 12.24 1.85
CA TYR A 196 -16.23 10.88 2.28
C TYR A 196 -14.94 10.37 1.61
N VAL A 197 -14.69 10.67 0.35
CA VAL A 197 -13.52 10.15 -0.37
C VAL A 197 -12.48 11.24 -0.63
N PRO A 198 -12.73 12.26 -1.47
CA PRO A 198 -11.67 13.19 -1.87
C PRO A 198 -11.21 14.12 -0.74
N PHE A 199 -12.10 14.52 0.18
CA PHE A 199 -11.69 15.37 1.29
C PHE A 199 -10.78 14.61 2.27
N LEU A 200 -11.06 13.33 2.58
CA LEU A 200 -10.18 12.53 3.42
C LEU A 200 -8.82 12.30 2.75
N ALA A 201 -8.80 12.09 1.42
CA ALA A 201 -7.56 12.02 0.66
C ALA A 201 -6.79 13.36 0.67
N ALA A 202 -7.49 14.49 0.57
CA ALA A 202 -6.89 15.82 0.65
C ALA A 202 -6.24 16.08 2.03
N ILE A 203 -6.90 15.66 3.13
CA ILE A 203 -6.30 15.75 4.48
C ILE A 203 -5.00 14.96 4.57
N ALA A 204 -4.95 13.75 4.00
CA ALA A 204 -3.73 12.95 3.96
C ALA A 204 -2.61 13.65 3.18
N LEU A 205 -2.95 14.36 2.09
CA LEU A 205 -1.99 15.13 1.32
C LEU A 205 -1.55 16.42 2.02
N ILE A 206 -2.44 17.09 2.77
CA ILE A 206 -2.07 18.22 3.65
C ILE A 206 -1.03 17.75 4.67
N LEU A 207 -1.27 16.60 5.30
CA LEU A 207 -0.33 16.01 6.25
C LEU A 207 1.01 15.70 5.57
N LEU A 208 0.98 15.12 4.36
CA LEU A 208 2.19 14.83 3.58
C LEU A 208 3.00 16.10 3.26
N GLY A 209 2.34 17.21 3.00
CA GLY A 209 2.95 18.52 2.72
C GLY A 209 3.72 19.11 3.90
N GLN A 210 3.41 18.71 5.14
CA GLN A 210 4.09 19.20 6.33
C GLN A 210 5.54 18.71 6.41
N GLU A 211 6.36 19.41 7.21
CA GLU A 211 7.70 18.96 7.54
C GLU A 211 7.62 17.62 8.30
N GLY A 212 8.36 16.61 7.83
CA GLY A 212 8.25 15.24 8.38
C GLY A 212 6.95 14.51 8.05
N GLY A 213 6.02 15.11 7.27
CA GLY A 213 4.69 14.56 7.01
C GLY A 213 4.69 13.16 6.35
N GLN A 214 5.75 12.82 5.58
CA GLN A 214 5.89 11.47 5.01
C GLN A 214 5.93 10.38 6.09
N TRP A 215 6.52 10.66 7.25
CA TRP A 215 6.62 9.70 8.35
C TRP A 215 5.27 9.48 9.03
N TRP A 216 4.47 10.54 9.14
CA TRP A 216 3.11 10.46 9.65
C TRP A 216 2.18 9.69 8.73
N VAL A 217 2.26 9.94 7.41
CA VAL A 217 1.47 9.19 6.41
C VAL A 217 1.90 7.74 6.38
N LEU A 218 3.22 7.46 6.44
CA LEU A 218 3.74 6.08 6.54
C LEU A 218 3.24 5.40 7.81
N GLY A 219 3.32 6.09 8.96
CA GLY A 219 2.82 5.58 10.24
C GLY A 219 1.33 5.24 10.19
N PHE A 220 0.52 6.12 9.61
CA PHE A 220 -0.90 5.89 9.39
C PHE A 220 -1.15 4.62 8.56
N ILE A 221 -0.51 4.50 7.41
CA ILE A 221 -0.66 3.34 6.52
C ILE A 221 -0.18 2.06 7.23
N ALA A 222 0.98 2.09 7.88
CA ALA A 222 1.55 0.92 8.54
C ALA A 222 0.68 0.43 9.71
N ILE A 223 0.12 1.33 10.52
CA ILE A 223 -0.78 0.96 11.62
C ILE A 223 -2.10 0.38 11.07
N ALA A 224 -2.66 0.97 10.01
CA ALA A 224 -3.87 0.45 9.38
C ALA A 224 -3.65 -0.98 8.82
N VAL A 225 -2.53 -1.19 8.09
CA VAL A 225 -2.15 -2.51 7.59
C VAL A 225 -1.89 -3.51 8.72
N ALA A 226 -1.25 -3.07 9.81
CA ALA A 226 -1.03 -3.92 10.99
C ALA A 226 -2.36 -4.32 11.66
N ALA A 227 -3.30 -3.38 11.79
CA ALA A 227 -4.64 -3.65 12.33
C ALA A 227 -5.39 -4.68 11.48
N ASP A 228 -5.41 -4.52 10.15
CA ASP A 228 -6.07 -5.45 9.23
C ASP A 228 -5.42 -6.83 9.25
N THR A 229 -4.08 -6.88 9.26
CA THR A 229 -3.33 -8.14 9.33
C THR A 229 -3.58 -8.85 10.65
N GLY A 230 -3.56 -8.12 11.77
CA GLY A 230 -3.86 -8.65 13.09
C GLY A 230 -5.30 -9.15 13.21
N ALA A 231 -6.25 -8.39 12.67
CA ALA A 231 -7.66 -8.79 12.60
C ALA A 231 -7.85 -10.09 11.82
N TYR A 232 -7.21 -10.18 10.65
CA TYR A 232 -7.30 -11.35 9.79
C TYR A 232 -6.66 -12.58 10.44
N ALA A 233 -5.44 -12.45 10.95
CA ALA A 233 -4.70 -13.57 11.56
C ALA A 233 -5.42 -14.12 12.80
N ALA A 234 -5.83 -13.25 13.73
CA ALA A 234 -6.55 -13.65 14.94
C ALA A 234 -7.96 -14.16 14.62
N GLY A 235 -8.66 -13.54 13.68
CA GLY A 235 -9.98 -13.97 13.23
C GLY A 235 -9.95 -15.35 12.57
N LEU A 236 -8.90 -15.65 11.79
CA LEU A 236 -8.70 -16.96 11.16
C LEU A 236 -8.36 -18.04 12.19
N ALA A 237 -7.47 -17.73 13.16
CA ALA A 237 -6.97 -18.71 14.13
C ALA A 237 -7.96 -18.97 15.27
N PHE A 238 -8.66 -17.94 15.74
CA PHE A 238 -9.46 -17.99 16.98
C PHE A 238 -10.91 -17.56 16.81
N GLY A 239 -11.31 -17.01 15.64
CA GLY A 239 -12.63 -16.39 15.43
C GLY A 239 -13.79 -17.35 15.68
N ARG A 240 -14.62 -17.02 16.68
CA ARG A 240 -15.81 -17.78 17.07
C ARG A 240 -17.05 -16.92 17.23
N HIS A 241 -16.87 -15.66 17.67
CA HIS A 241 -17.98 -14.77 18.02
C HIS A 241 -18.10 -13.63 16.99
N PRO A 242 -19.11 -13.65 16.12
CA PRO A 242 -19.33 -12.56 15.15
C PRO A 242 -19.57 -11.23 15.85
N MET A 243 -18.87 -10.16 15.42
CA MET A 243 -18.99 -8.82 15.99
C MET A 243 -20.22 -8.06 15.45
N ALA A 244 -20.48 -8.17 14.17
CA ALA A 244 -21.58 -7.47 13.49
C ALA A 244 -22.31 -8.41 12.50
N PRO A 245 -23.11 -9.40 12.97
CA PRO A 245 -23.68 -10.46 12.12
C PRO A 245 -24.53 -9.97 10.96
N ARG A 246 -25.25 -8.85 11.15
CA ARG A 246 -26.15 -8.27 10.13
C ARG A 246 -25.41 -7.43 9.08
N ILE A 247 -24.27 -6.85 9.45
CA ILE A 247 -23.52 -5.90 8.61
C ILE A 247 -22.36 -6.63 7.93
N SER A 248 -21.52 -7.29 8.73
CA SER A 248 -20.34 -8.04 8.29
C SER A 248 -20.19 -9.35 9.08
N PRO A 249 -20.79 -10.46 8.61
CA PRO A 249 -20.82 -11.72 9.36
C PRO A 249 -19.46 -12.38 9.53
N LYS A 250 -18.45 -11.98 8.77
CA LYS A 250 -17.09 -12.52 8.84
C LYS A 250 -16.21 -11.83 9.89
N LYS A 251 -16.63 -10.68 10.43
CA LYS A 251 -15.88 -9.98 11.47
C LYS A 251 -16.17 -10.59 12.84
N THR A 252 -15.13 -10.92 13.58
CA THR A 252 -15.20 -11.56 14.90
C THR A 252 -14.57 -10.69 15.99
N TRP A 253 -15.00 -10.85 17.23
CA TRP A 253 -14.43 -10.15 18.38
C TRP A 253 -12.97 -10.55 18.64
N GLU A 254 -12.61 -11.81 18.37
CA GLU A 254 -11.25 -12.31 18.47
C GLU A 254 -10.36 -11.64 17.41
N GLY A 255 -10.90 -11.47 16.19
CA GLY A 255 -10.23 -10.69 15.16
C GLY A 255 -10.01 -9.24 15.58
N PHE A 256 -11.01 -8.60 16.16
CA PHE A 256 -10.88 -7.24 16.67
C PHE A 256 -9.83 -7.14 17.79
N ALA A 257 -9.76 -8.11 18.70
CA ALA A 257 -8.71 -8.16 19.72
C ALA A 257 -7.30 -8.27 19.08
N GLY A 258 -7.16 -9.08 18.01
CA GLY A 258 -5.93 -9.14 17.23
C GLY A 258 -5.56 -7.81 16.58
N ALA A 259 -6.55 -7.09 16.04
CA ALA A 259 -6.34 -5.74 15.50
C ALA A 259 -5.86 -4.76 16.59
N VAL A 260 -6.46 -4.81 17.79
CA VAL A 260 -6.06 -3.98 18.94
C VAL A 260 -4.58 -4.21 19.28
N VAL A 261 -4.18 -5.48 19.46
CA VAL A 261 -2.80 -5.81 19.81
C VAL A 261 -1.84 -5.35 18.70
N ALA A 262 -2.14 -5.65 17.45
CA ALA A 262 -1.27 -5.32 16.32
C ALA A 262 -1.14 -3.79 16.13
N SER A 263 -2.26 -3.06 16.17
CA SER A 263 -2.25 -1.60 15.95
C SER A 263 -1.57 -0.84 17.09
N LEU A 264 -1.79 -1.24 18.35
CA LEU A 264 -1.13 -0.59 19.49
C LEU A 264 0.36 -0.88 19.50
N THR A 265 0.77 -2.13 19.20
CA THR A 265 2.18 -2.50 19.10
C THR A 265 2.86 -1.72 17.98
N ALA A 266 2.28 -1.71 16.78
CA ALA A 266 2.79 -0.94 15.65
C ALA A 266 2.85 0.57 15.98
N GLY A 267 1.79 1.11 16.61
CA GLY A 267 1.73 2.50 17.02
C GLY A 267 2.85 2.89 17.99
N VAL A 268 3.11 2.07 19.02
CA VAL A 268 4.20 2.31 19.97
C VAL A 268 5.56 2.25 19.28
N LEU A 269 5.80 1.21 18.45
CA LEU A 269 7.09 1.07 17.75
C LEU A 269 7.32 2.25 16.79
N LEU A 270 6.32 2.63 15.99
CA LEU A 270 6.44 3.73 15.06
C LEU A 270 6.57 5.08 15.77
N ALA A 271 5.87 5.29 16.89
CA ALA A 271 6.01 6.49 17.69
C ALA A 271 7.44 6.67 18.21
N MET A 272 8.01 5.60 18.78
CA MET A 272 9.35 5.66 19.39
C MET A 272 10.49 5.74 18.37
N TYR A 273 10.39 4.99 17.26
CA TYR A 273 11.50 4.85 16.31
C TYR A 273 11.39 5.72 15.05
N LEU A 274 10.19 6.16 14.71
CA LEU A 274 9.95 6.88 13.46
C LEU A 274 9.48 8.32 13.67
N LEU A 275 8.59 8.54 14.66
CA LEU A 275 7.95 9.82 14.91
C LEU A 275 8.56 10.60 16.08
N GLU A 276 9.56 10.01 16.76
CA GLU A 276 10.21 10.59 17.94
C GLU A 276 9.21 11.00 19.04
N LEU A 277 8.11 10.27 19.16
CA LEU A 277 7.09 10.49 20.16
C LEU A 277 7.28 9.58 21.38
N PRO A 278 6.80 9.99 22.56
CA PRO A 278 6.78 9.08 23.71
C PRO A 278 5.87 7.88 23.45
N TRP A 279 6.17 6.74 24.09
CA TRP A 279 5.44 5.48 23.89
C TRP A 279 3.92 5.58 24.06
N TRP A 280 3.46 6.40 25.00
CA TRP A 280 2.02 6.63 25.22
C TRP A 280 1.35 7.37 24.02
N GLY A 281 2.09 8.27 23.34
CA GLY A 281 1.65 8.90 22.11
C GLY A 281 1.37 7.87 21.01
N GLY A 282 2.20 6.80 20.95
CA GLY A 282 1.98 5.67 20.05
C GLY A 282 0.72 4.88 20.36
N ILE A 283 0.38 4.70 21.65
CA ILE A 283 -0.88 4.07 22.03
C ILE A 283 -2.07 4.90 21.56
N VAL A 284 -2.06 6.21 21.79
CA VAL A 284 -3.15 7.11 21.37
C VAL A 284 -3.30 7.10 19.84
N PHE A 285 -2.17 7.19 19.11
CA PHE A 285 -2.16 7.20 17.66
C PHE A 285 -2.65 5.85 17.09
N GLY A 286 -2.16 4.72 17.62
CA GLY A 286 -2.60 3.39 17.25
C GLY A 286 -4.08 3.14 17.52
N ALA A 287 -4.58 3.56 18.69
CA ALA A 287 -5.98 3.46 19.05
C ALA A 287 -6.87 4.33 18.15
N ALA A 288 -6.48 5.56 17.86
CA ALA A 288 -7.24 6.46 16.99
C ALA A 288 -7.37 5.89 15.57
N ILE A 289 -6.28 5.36 15.00
CA ILE A 289 -6.31 4.74 13.67
C ILE A 289 -7.16 3.47 13.68
N LEU A 290 -7.00 2.59 14.69
CA LEU A 290 -7.81 1.38 14.83
C LEU A 290 -9.30 1.69 14.87
N LEU A 291 -9.70 2.65 15.71
CA LEU A 291 -11.11 3.04 15.84
C LEU A 291 -11.63 3.61 14.52
N SER A 292 -10.88 4.51 13.88
CA SER A 292 -11.25 5.10 12.59
C SER A 292 -11.37 4.05 11.50
N ALA A 293 -10.41 3.12 11.39
CA ALA A 293 -10.43 2.02 10.43
C ALA A 293 -11.61 1.08 10.67
N THR A 294 -11.85 0.70 11.93
CA THR A 294 -12.98 -0.20 12.29
C THR A 294 -14.33 0.43 12.00
N LEU A 295 -14.51 1.70 12.38
CA LEU A 295 -15.75 2.44 12.12
C LEU A 295 -15.95 2.69 10.63
N GLY A 296 -14.88 3.03 9.89
CA GLY A 296 -14.91 3.22 8.45
C GLY A 296 -15.33 1.97 7.70
N ASP A 297 -14.74 0.82 8.03
CA ASP A 297 -15.06 -0.46 7.40
C ASP A 297 -16.48 -0.96 7.76
N LEU A 298 -16.94 -0.71 8.98
CA LEU A 298 -18.35 -0.98 9.34
C LEU A 298 -19.31 -0.03 8.60
N GLY A 299 -18.96 1.25 8.50
CA GLY A 299 -19.75 2.24 7.75
C GLY A 299 -19.84 1.89 6.27
N GLU A 300 -18.72 1.50 5.64
CA GLU A 300 -18.71 1.01 4.25
C GLU A 300 -19.57 -0.25 4.10
N SER A 301 -19.48 -1.18 5.04
CA SER A 301 -20.28 -2.41 5.03
C SER A 301 -21.78 -2.11 5.18
N MET A 302 -22.14 -1.14 6.03
CA MET A 302 -23.55 -0.68 6.16
C MET A 302 -24.03 -0.05 4.86
N LEU A 303 -23.23 0.85 4.27
CA LEU A 303 -23.57 1.50 3.00
C LEU A 303 -23.80 0.46 1.89
N LYS A 304 -22.97 -0.57 1.80
CA LYS A 304 -23.15 -1.68 0.85
C LYS A 304 -24.48 -2.40 1.06
N ARG A 305 -24.86 -2.66 2.32
CA ARG A 305 -26.14 -3.31 2.63
C ARG A 305 -27.35 -2.45 2.29
N ASP A 306 -27.27 -1.16 2.60
CA ASP A 306 -28.34 -0.21 2.27
C ASP A 306 -28.52 -0.04 0.76
N LEU A 307 -27.43 -0.11 0.00
CA LEU A 307 -27.45 -0.09 -1.45
C LEU A 307 -27.87 -1.43 -2.09
N GLY A 308 -28.06 -2.50 -1.31
CA GLY A 308 -28.42 -3.82 -1.80
C GLY A 308 -27.29 -4.53 -2.56
N ILE A 309 -26.04 -4.06 -2.41
CA ILE A 309 -24.87 -4.61 -3.08
C ILE A 309 -23.95 -5.32 -2.08
N LYS A 310 -23.16 -6.27 -2.58
CA LYS A 310 -22.16 -6.97 -1.77
C LYS A 310 -20.76 -6.43 -2.00
N ASP A 311 -20.42 -6.12 -3.25
CA ASP A 311 -19.11 -5.66 -3.68
C ASP A 311 -19.26 -4.35 -4.48
N MET A 312 -18.42 -3.34 -4.20
CA MET A 312 -18.43 -2.07 -4.93
C MET A 312 -17.73 -2.17 -6.29
N SER A 313 -16.73 -3.04 -6.42
CA SER A 313 -15.97 -3.21 -7.65
C SER A 313 -16.50 -4.36 -8.50
N SER A 314 -17.01 -4.05 -9.68
CA SER A 314 -17.39 -5.01 -10.72
C SER A 314 -16.34 -5.06 -11.85
N TRP A 315 -15.08 -4.79 -11.55
CA TRP A 315 -13.99 -4.78 -12.55
C TRP A 315 -13.65 -6.16 -13.12
N LEU A 316 -14.36 -7.21 -12.69
CA LEU A 316 -14.16 -8.57 -13.17
C LEU A 316 -15.40 -9.04 -13.93
N PRO A 317 -15.34 -9.10 -15.27
CA PRO A 317 -16.38 -9.79 -16.03
C PRO A 317 -16.31 -11.28 -15.68
N GLY A 318 -17.31 -11.80 -14.98
CA GLY A 318 -17.41 -13.23 -14.67
C GLY A 318 -18.03 -13.60 -13.33
N GLN A 319 -18.37 -12.65 -12.45
CA GLN A 319 -18.97 -12.94 -11.13
C GLN A 319 -20.52 -12.93 -11.12
N ASP A 320 -21.17 -12.55 -12.21
CA ASP A 320 -22.64 -12.48 -12.32
C ASP A 320 -23.31 -13.80 -12.77
N ARG A 321 -22.72 -14.94 -12.45
CA ARG A 321 -23.40 -16.22 -12.67
C ARG A 321 -23.39 -17.03 -11.39
N LYS A 322 -24.28 -16.72 -10.46
CA LYS A 322 -24.97 -17.66 -9.54
C LYS A 322 -25.89 -16.88 -8.60
N SER A 323 -27.05 -16.50 -9.08
CA SER A 323 -28.25 -16.34 -8.26
C SER A 323 -29.47 -16.67 -9.17
N THR A 324 -29.70 -17.93 -9.31
CA THR A 324 -31.03 -18.53 -9.51
C THR A 324 -31.21 -19.56 -8.43
#